data_b7d401d7667aeb09ad08d13e4ba75bcc
#
_entry.id   b7d401d7667aeb09ad08d13e4ba75bcc
#
_cell.length_a   1.000
_cell.length_b   1.000
_cell.length_c   1.000
_cell.angle_alpha   90.00
_cell.angle_beta   90.00
_cell.angle_gamma   90.00
#
_symmetry.space_group_name_H-M   'P 1'
#
loop_
_entity.id
_entity.type
_entity.pdbx_description
1 polymer ?
#
loop_
_entity_poly.entity_id
_entity_poly.type
_entity_poly.pdbx_seq_one_letter_code
_entity_poly.pdbx_strand_id
1 'polypeptide(L)'
;MLSGSDLTSGLKSLGLVSHYVIAHASLKAFGPIEGGANALLDALLESTRGLIMPAFTYKTMLNPETGPPNNGITYGAQQDLNKMVEPFHPDMPVDPMMGIVPEVLRKRSGAKRSSHPIQSFTGIGLDAILNSQTPHNPL
;
A
#
# COMPACT_ATOMS: atom_id res chain seq x y z
N MET A 1 -19.90 -8.59 -14.53
CA MET A 1 -19.22 -7.39 -13.98
C MET A 1 -19.72 -7.23 -12.55
N LEU A 2 -18.80 -7.09 -11.58
CA LEU A 2 -19.17 -6.87 -10.18
C LEU A 2 -19.61 -5.42 -9.97
N SER A 3 -20.70 -5.23 -9.24
CA SER A 3 -21.13 -3.91 -8.80
C SER A 3 -20.54 -3.55 -7.41
N GLY A 4 -20.60 -2.28 -7.03
CA GLY A 4 -20.22 -1.86 -5.67
C GLY A 4 -21.04 -2.55 -4.58
N SER A 5 -22.33 -2.80 -4.82
CA SER A 5 -23.19 -3.53 -3.88
C SER A 5 -22.80 -4.99 -3.70
N ASP A 6 -22.34 -5.67 -4.77
CA ASP A 6 -21.82 -7.04 -4.68
C ASP A 6 -20.58 -7.09 -3.82
N LEU A 7 -19.67 -6.13 -4.03
CA LEU A 7 -18.42 -6.00 -3.25
C LEU A 7 -18.74 -5.74 -1.77
N THR A 8 -19.58 -4.77 -1.47
CA THR A 8 -19.97 -4.44 -0.09
C THR A 8 -20.64 -5.63 0.60
N SER A 9 -21.55 -6.33 -0.08
CA SER A 9 -22.22 -7.52 0.46
C SER A 9 -21.21 -8.65 0.75
N GLY A 10 -20.30 -8.92 -0.19
CA GLY A 10 -19.25 -9.91 0.00
C GLY A 10 -18.33 -9.57 1.19
N LEU A 11 -17.88 -8.33 1.28
CA LEU A 11 -17.01 -7.87 2.38
C LEU A 11 -17.70 -7.91 3.74
N LYS A 12 -18.98 -7.53 3.80
CA LYS A 12 -19.79 -7.64 5.04
C LYS A 12 -19.97 -9.09 5.48
N SER A 13 -20.13 -10.01 4.53
CA SER A 13 -20.26 -11.44 4.84
C SER A 13 -18.98 -12.05 5.43
N LEU A 14 -17.81 -11.42 5.22
CA LEU A 14 -16.54 -11.79 5.86
C LEU A 14 -16.44 -11.32 7.32
N GLY A 15 -17.42 -10.60 7.85
CA GLY A 15 -17.45 -10.12 9.23
C GLY A 15 -16.44 -8.98 9.49
N LEU A 16 -16.05 -8.22 8.49
CA LEU A 16 -15.04 -7.14 8.61
C LEU A 16 -15.60 -5.87 9.27
N VAL A 17 -16.90 -5.76 9.41
CA VAL A 17 -17.54 -4.61 10.05
C VAL A 17 -16.99 -4.40 11.46
N SER A 18 -16.56 -3.19 11.76
CA SER A 18 -15.90 -2.82 13.03
C SER A 18 -14.44 -3.27 13.21
N HIS A 19 -13.83 -3.92 12.24
CA HIS A 19 -12.43 -4.29 12.29
C HIS A 19 -11.54 -3.30 11.54
N TYR A 20 -10.33 -3.13 12.04
CA TYR A 20 -9.24 -2.52 11.30
C TYR A 20 -8.64 -3.56 10.35
N VAL A 21 -8.37 -3.19 9.13
CA VAL A 21 -7.97 -4.12 8.07
C VAL A 21 -6.70 -3.65 7.38
N ILE A 22 -5.76 -4.57 7.23
CA ILE A 22 -4.66 -4.45 6.27
C ILE A 22 -5.08 -5.22 5.03
N ALA A 23 -5.14 -4.54 3.88
CA ALA A 23 -5.55 -5.17 2.64
C ALA A 23 -4.44 -5.19 1.59
N HIS A 24 -4.33 -6.32 0.92
CA HIS A 24 -3.60 -6.47 -0.33
C HIS A 24 -4.62 -6.82 -1.40
N ALA A 25 -4.71 -6.05 -2.46
CA ALA A 25 -5.71 -6.26 -3.49
C ALA A 25 -5.12 -6.20 -4.89
N SER A 26 -5.38 -7.23 -5.66
CA SER A 26 -5.19 -7.22 -7.10
C SER A 26 -6.52 -6.95 -7.78
N LEU A 27 -6.70 -5.76 -8.35
CA LEU A 27 -7.93 -5.42 -9.05
C LEU A 27 -8.25 -6.41 -10.17
N LYS A 28 -7.23 -6.94 -10.83
CA LYS A 28 -7.37 -7.93 -11.92
C LYS A 28 -7.97 -9.24 -11.43
N ALA A 29 -7.76 -9.62 -10.17
CA ALA A 29 -8.29 -10.87 -9.62
C ALA A 29 -9.82 -10.87 -9.48
N PHE A 30 -10.42 -9.71 -9.38
CA PHE A 30 -11.88 -9.56 -9.30
C PHE A 30 -12.57 -9.62 -10.67
N GLY A 31 -11.81 -9.54 -11.77
CA GLY A 31 -12.39 -9.29 -13.07
C GLY A 31 -12.93 -7.86 -13.22
N PRO A 32 -13.84 -7.60 -14.18
CA PRO A 32 -14.41 -6.28 -14.39
C PRO A 32 -15.26 -5.82 -13.20
N ILE A 33 -14.91 -4.68 -12.62
CA ILE A 33 -15.67 -4.01 -11.55
C ILE A 33 -16.25 -2.71 -12.12
N GLU A 34 -17.54 -2.49 -11.94
CA GLU A 34 -18.18 -1.20 -12.23
C GLU A 34 -17.60 -0.14 -11.29
N GLY A 35 -17.03 0.94 -11.84
CA GLY A 35 -16.30 1.97 -11.08
C GLY A 35 -14.88 1.59 -10.67
N GLY A 36 -14.40 0.40 -11.01
CA GLY A 36 -13.00 -0.01 -10.88
C GLY A 36 -12.45 0.05 -9.46
N ALA A 37 -11.21 0.57 -9.32
CA ALA A 37 -10.52 0.66 -8.03
C ALA A 37 -11.25 1.56 -7.02
N ASN A 38 -11.96 2.58 -7.49
CA ASN A 38 -12.74 3.46 -6.62
C ASN A 38 -13.90 2.71 -5.96
N ALA A 39 -14.66 1.92 -6.72
CA ALA A 39 -15.76 1.13 -6.19
C ALA A 39 -15.28 0.07 -5.18
N LEU A 40 -14.14 -0.57 -5.45
CA LEU A 40 -13.55 -1.51 -4.49
C LEU A 40 -13.14 -0.80 -3.19
N LEU A 41 -12.52 0.37 -3.28
CA LEU A 41 -12.14 1.15 -2.10
C LEU A 41 -13.34 1.66 -1.32
N ASP A 42 -14.40 2.11 -1.99
CA ASP A 42 -15.64 2.53 -1.33
C ASP A 42 -16.24 1.36 -0.54
N ALA A 43 -16.32 0.18 -1.16
CA ALA A 43 -16.83 -1.01 -0.49
C ALA A 43 -15.96 -1.43 0.72
N LEU A 44 -14.62 -1.36 0.60
CA LEU A 44 -13.70 -1.66 1.69
C LEU A 44 -13.87 -0.67 2.85
N LEU A 45 -13.89 0.63 2.56
CA LEU A 45 -14.03 1.67 3.58
C LEU A 45 -15.40 1.65 4.26
N GLU A 46 -16.47 1.32 3.53
CA GLU A 46 -17.80 1.14 4.10
C GLU A 46 -17.88 -0.10 5.00
N SER A 47 -17.12 -1.13 4.67
CA SER A 47 -17.19 -2.43 5.34
C SER A 47 -16.19 -2.61 6.47
N THR A 48 -15.36 -1.60 6.77
CA THR A 48 -14.30 -1.70 7.79
C THR A 48 -14.32 -0.48 8.71
N ARG A 49 -13.73 -0.61 9.88
CA ARG A 49 -13.50 0.53 10.78
C ARG A 49 -12.34 1.43 10.33
N GLY A 50 -11.39 0.86 9.65
CA GLY A 50 -10.25 1.56 9.06
C GLY A 50 -9.45 0.60 8.17
N LEU A 51 -8.82 1.16 7.15
CA LEU A 51 -8.13 0.43 6.11
C LEU A 51 -6.72 0.98 5.92
N ILE A 52 -5.73 0.11 5.90
CA ILE A 52 -4.39 0.42 5.41
C ILE A 52 -3.99 -0.55 4.31
N MET A 53 -3.17 -0.07 3.39
CA MET A 53 -2.60 -0.86 2.29
C MET A 53 -1.11 -0.57 2.16
N PRO A 54 -0.29 -1.55 1.76
CA PRO A 54 1.12 -1.30 1.44
C PRO A 54 1.23 -0.25 0.33
N ALA A 55 2.06 0.74 0.57
CA ALA A 55 2.34 1.83 -0.36
C ALA A 55 3.85 1.94 -0.62
N PHE A 56 4.48 0.79 -0.89
CA PHE A 56 5.92 0.68 -1.00
C PHE A 56 6.48 1.54 -2.14
N THR A 57 7.71 2.02 -1.95
CA THR A 57 8.44 2.88 -2.88
C THR A 57 9.85 2.36 -3.07
N TYR A 58 10.03 1.39 -3.96
CA TYR A 58 11.35 0.80 -4.22
C TYR A 58 12.34 1.77 -4.89
N LYS A 59 11.86 2.87 -5.46
CA LYS A 59 12.72 3.95 -5.99
C LYS A 59 13.61 4.62 -4.93
N THR A 60 13.29 4.46 -3.65
CA THR A 60 14.09 5.00 -2.54
C THR A 60 15.14 4.02 -2.03
N MET A 61 15.16 2.80 -2.55
CA MET A 61 16.04 1.74 -2.08
C MET A 61 17.43 1.85 -2.71
N LEU A 62 18.43 2.02 -1.85
CA LEU A 62 19.84 1.88 -2.23
C LEU A 62 20.24 0.41 -2.19
N ASN A 63 21.02 -0.02 -3.18
CA ASN A 63 21.68 -1.31 -3.14
C ASN A 63 23.10 -1.11 -2.57
N PRO A 64 23.38 -1.56 -1.34
CA PRO A 64 24.70 -1.38 -0.74
C PRO A 64 25.77 -2.23 -1.46
N GLU A 65 27.02 -1.84 -1.33
CA GLU A 65 28.15 -2.57 -1.92
C GLU A 65 28.38 -3.93 -1.26
N THR A 66 28.12 -4.00 0.03
CA THR A 66 28.32 -5.21 0.85
C THR A 66 27.16 -5.36 1.84
N GLY A 67 26.92 -6.59 2.27
CA GLY A 67 25.91 -6.87 3.29
C GLY A 67 25.91 -8.35 3.69
N PRO A 68 24.99 -8.76 4.58
CA PRO A 68 24.90 -10.13 5.07
C PRO A 68 24.67 -11.13 3.93
N PRO A 69 25.33 -12.30 3.95
CA PRO A 69 25.09 -13.34 2.95
C PRO A 69 23.70 -13.97 3.13
N ASN A 70 23.20 -14.57 2.06
CA ASN A 70 21.96 -15.40 2.06
C ASN A 70 20.66 -14.66 2.46
N ASN A 71 20.56 -13.37 2.21
CA ASN A 71 19.35 -12.58 2.47
C ASN A 71 18.54 -12.24 1.19
N GLY A 72 18.84 -12.87 0.06
CA GLY A 72 18.18 -12.63 -1.22
C GLY A 72 18.59 -11.36 -1.94
N ILE A 73 19.53 -10.59 -1.40
CA ILE A 73 20.05 -9.35 -2.03
C ILE A 73 21.38 -9.65 -2.72
N THR A 74 21.53 -9.18 -3.95
CA THR A 74 22.81 -9.19 -4.67
C THR A 74 23.50 -7.84 -4.46
N TYR A 75 24.57 -7.84 -3.69
CA TYR A 75 25.31 -6.62 -3.35
C TYR A 75 26.28 -6.19 -4.45
N GLY A 76 26.53 -4.91 -4.56
CA GLY A 76 27.53 -4.32 -5.47
C GLY A 76 27.17 -4.33 -6.96
N ALA A 77 26.13 -5.04 -7.36
CA ALA A 77 25.83 -5.30 -8.78
C ALA A 77 25.10 -4.15 -9.51
N GLN A 78 24.62 -3.13 -8.79
CA GLN A 78 23.69 -2.13 -9.33
C GLN A 78 24.05 -0.69 -8.93
N GLN A 79 25.33 -0.36 -8.88
CA GLN A 79 25.78 0.98 -8.44
C GLN A 79 25.26 2.11 -9.34
N ASP A 80 25.08 1.86 -10.63
CA ASP A 80 24.49 2.87 -11.52
C ASP A 80 23.02 3.13 -11.22
N LEU A 81 22.27 2.14 -10.72
CA LEU A 81 20.89 2.32 -10.28
C LEU A 81 20.82 3.15 -9.00
N ASN A 82 21.83 3.11 -8.14
CA ASN A 82 21.89 3.95 -6.94
C ASN A 82 21.92 5.45 -7.27
N LYS A 83 22.41 5.82 -8.47
CA LYS A 83 22.36 7.21 -8.94
C LYS A 83 20.95 7.70 -9.28
N MET A 84 20.02 6.77 -9.46
CA MET A 84 18.62 7.06 -9.78
C MET A 84 17.69 6.99 -8.56
N VAL A 85 18.26 6.71 -7.38
CA VAL A 85 17.49 6.65 -6.14
C VAL A 85 16.95 8.03 -5.77
N GLU A 86 15.65 8.07 -5.50
CA GLU A 86 14.96 9.28 -5.10
C GLU A 86 14.81 9.32 -3.57
N PRO A 87 15.02 10.48 -2.90
CA PRO A 87 14.69 10.62 -1.48
C PRO A 87 13.18 10.42 -1.27
N PHE A 88 12.82 9.79 -0.15
CA PHE A 88 11.42 9.55 0.16
C PHE A 88 10.66 10.87 0.33
N HIS A 89 9.49 10.90 -0.27
CA HIS A 89 8.53 11.99 -0.14
C HIS A 89 7.12 11.38 0.05
N PRO A 90 6.29 11.88 0.98
CA PRO A 90 4.94 11.32 1.22
C PRO A 90 4.05 11.28 -0.02
N ASP A 91 4.24 12.21 -0.94
CA ASP A 91 3.47 12.29 -2.19
C ASP A 91 4.02 11.42 -3.33
N MET A 92 5.11 10.68 -3.09
CA MET A 92 5.64 9.77 -4.11
C MET A 92 4.57 8.76 -4.56
N PRO A 93 4.47 8.48 -5.87
CA PRO A 93 3.64 7.38 -6.35
C PRO A 93 4.01 6.06 -5.68
N VAL A 94 3.01 5.25 -5.42
CA VAL A 94 3.20 3.87 -4.96
C VAL A 94 3.85 3.07 -6.09
N ASP A 95 4.77 2.17 -5.75
CA ASP A 95 5.39 1.31 -6.76
C ASP A 95 4.32 0.52 -7.52
N PRO A 96 4.40 0.45 -8.88
CA PRO A 96 3.43 -0.26 -9.70
C PRO A 96 3.22 -1.73 -9.31
N MET A 97 4.21 -2.37 -8.69
CA MET A 97 4.08 -3.75 -8.19
C MET A 97 3.03 -3.89 -7.08
N MET A 98 2.71 -2.81 -6.36
CA MET A 98 1.63 -2.81 -5.35
C MET A 98 0.24 -2.77 -5.98
N GLY A 99 0.15 -2.46 -7.27
CA GLY A 99 -1.10 -2.30 -7.99
C GLY A 99 -1.72 -0.91 -7.85
N ILE A 100 -2.83 -0.71 -8.55
CA ILE A 100 -3.49 0.60 -8.64
C ILE A 100 -4.25 0.97 -7.36
N VAL A 101 -4.74 -0.01 -6.59
CA VAL A 101 -5.65 0.25 -5.47
C VAL A 101 -5.00 1.10 -4.36
N PRO A 102 -3.78 0.79 -3.87
CA PRO A 102 -3.13 1.63 -2.88
C PRO A 102 -2.76 3.02 -3.41
N GLU A 103 -2.47 3.18 -4.70
CA GLU A 103 -2.22 4.50 -5.30
C GLU A 103 -3.49 5.36 -5.31
N VAL A 104 -4.65 4.76 -5.60
CA VAL A 104 -5.94 5.46 -5.52
C VAL A 104 -6.30 5.77 -4.07
N LEU A 105 -6.06 4.85 -3.12
CA LEU A 105 -6.27 5.09 -1.69
C LEU A 105 -5.42 6.27 -1.19
N ARG A 106 -4.14 6.31 -1.54
CA ARG A 106 -3.21 7.39 -1.17
C ARG A 106 -3.71 8.78 -1.53
N LYS A 107 -4.40 8.87 -2.67
CA LYS A 107 -4.93 10.15 -3.20
C LYS A 107 -6.29 10.55 -2.65
N ARG A 108 -6.92 9.69 -1.86
CA ARG A 108 -8.24 9.99 -1.30
C ARG A 108 -8.15 11.04 -0.20
N SER A 109 -9.19 11.84 -0.09
CA SER A 109 -9.36 12.77 1.03
C SER A 109 -9.35 12.01 2.35
N GLY A 110 -8.58 12.50 3.31
CA GLY A 110 -8.40 11.86 4.63
C GLY A 110 -7.39 10.71 4.65
N ALA A 111 -6.84 10.29 3.52
CA ALA A 111 -5.78 9.30 3.49
C ALA A 111 -4.47 9.89 4.07
N LYS A 112 -3.78 9.07 4.85
CA LYS A 112 -2.44 9.35 5.38
C LYS A 112 -1.46 8.28 4.94
N ARG A 113 -0.19 8.61 5.00
CA ARG A 113 0.90 7.70 4.66
C ARG A 113 1.94 7.71 5.77
N SER A 114 2.44 6.55 6.14
CA SER A 114 3.55 6.41 7.08
C SER A 114 4.87 6.88 6.47
N SER A 115 5.86 7.16 7.31
CA SER A 115 7.12 7.79 6.89
C SER A 115 8.26 6.81 6.57
N HIS A 116 8.00 5.51 6.57
CA HIS A 116 9.03 4.54 6.18
C HIS A 116 9.37 4.68 4.70
N PRO A 117 10.66 4.92 4.33
CA PRO A 117 11.01 5.30 2.95
C PRO A 117 10.74 4.21 1.92
N ILE A 118 10.88 2.94 2.26
CA ILE A 118 10.70 1.83 1.32
C ILE A 118 9.36 1.15 1.51
N GLN A 119 8.99 0.83 2.75
CA GLN A 119 7.84 0.00 3.10
C GLN A 119 6.73 0.79 3.80
N SER A 120 6.44 2.00 3.33
CA SER A 120 5.33 2.79 3.86
C SER A 120 3.97 2.13 3.61
N PHE A 121 3.01 2.46 4.46
CA PHE A 121 1.60 2.13 4.29
C PHE A 121 0.79 3.40 4.07
N THR A 122 -0.30 3.30 3.35
CA THR A 122 -1.29 4.35 3.23
C THR A 122 -2.64 3.87 3.73
N GLY A 123 -3.46 4.75 4.29
CA GLY A 123 -4.75 4.34 4.79
C GLY A 123 -5.61 5.45 5.35
N ILE A 124 -6.81 5.07 5.79
CA ILE A 124 -7.83 5.92 6.40
C ILE A 124 -8.30 5.26 7.70
N GLY A 125 -8.44 6.06 8.76
CA GLY A 125 -8.98 5.61 10.06
C GLY A 125 -7.97 4.91 10.97
N LEU A 126 -6.68 4.93 10.65
CA LEU A 126 -5.60 4.26 11.38
C LEU A 126 -4.39 5.18 11.59
N ASP A 127 -4.64 6.44 11.86
CA ASP A 127 -3.61 7.48 11.98
C ASP A 127 -2.52 7.14 12.99
N ALA A 128 -2.90 6.59 14.15
CA ALA A 128 -1.94 6.24 15.20
C ALA A 128 -0.97 5.15 14.74
N ILE A 129 -1.46 4.15 14.00
CA ILE A 129 -0.63 3.08 13.44
C ILE A 129 0.29 3.64 12.35
N LEU A 130 -0.25 4.41 11.42
CA LEU A 130 0.55 5.02 10.35
C LEU A 130 1.65 5.95 10.89
N ASN A 131 1.36 6.69 11.96
CA ASN A 131 2.34 7.57 12.61
C ASN A 131 3.39 6.79 13.41
N SER A 132 3.10 5.57 13.86
CA SER A 132 4.07 4.74 14.60
C SER A 132 5.12 4.11 13.69
N GLN A 133 4.80 3.92 12.43
CA GLN A 133 5.78 3.41 11.46
C GLN A 133 6.70 4.53 10.98
N THR A 134 7.96 4.42 11.34
CA THR A 134 9.02 5.36 10.96
C THR A 134 10.20 4.61 10.35
N PRO A 135 11.21 5.30 9.78
CA PRO A 135 12.42 4.64 9.28
C PRO A 135 13.14 3.77 10.32
N HIS A 136 12.99 4.11 11.60
CA HIS A 136 13.63 3.40 12.71
C HIS A 136 12.69 2.45 13.47
N ASN A 137 11.42 2.45 13.14
CA ASN A 137 10.39 1.61 13.75
C ASN A 137 9.46 1.09 12.65
N PRO A 138 9.88 0.08 11.89
CA PRO A 138 9.01 -0.57 10.91
C PRO A 138 7.89 -1.34 11.66
N LEU A 139 6.73 -1.44 11.04
CA LEU A 139 5.62 -2.26 11.56
C LEU A 139 5.93 -3.75 11.45
#